data_789799b50ed1d2b4e8f8ae44bdee3794
#
_entry.id   789799b50ed1d2b4e8f8ae44bdee3794
#
_cell.length_a   1.000
_cell.length_b   1.000
_cell.length_c   1.000
_cell.angle_alpha   90.00
_cell.angle_beta   90.00
_cell.angle_gamma   90.00
#
_symmetry.space_group_name_H-M   'P 1'
#
loop_
_entity.id
_entity.type
_entity.pdbx_description
1 polymer ?
#
loop_
_entity_poly.entity_id
_entity_poly.type
_entity_poly.pdbx_seq_one_letter_code
_entity_poly.pdbx_strand_id
1 'polypeptide(L)'
;MCLHAVEYVISNNRLDEFKIPKFIQPYLIDTWKNDAPSIYGRFDFAYHNGQLKLLEFNADTPTSLFECGVVQWLWMEYYFGTQKDQFNSVHEKLIETWKMLKPYLKGEVVHFTCVRESLEDLTNLEYIRDCAIQAGLQTKLIYIDEIGWNNIHFVDLEEEPITDIFKLYPWEWMVNELFAYNIKNDEFNANWIEPAWKMILSNKAILPILWELYPNHPLLLEAYFESANGMENYVKKPLLSREGANIEVIKEGKLFEKTSGEYGEEGFIYQAFANLHQEETAYAIIAVSYTHLRAHETLR
;
A
#
# COMPACT_ATOMS: atom_id res chain seq x y z
N MET A 1 -0.17 -12.20 -10.09
CA MET A 1 1.28 -12.18 -9.79
C MET A 1 1.55 -11.76 -8.34
N CYS A 2 1.13 -10.58 -7.89
CA CYS A 2 1.45 -10.08 -6.53
C CYS A 2 1.02 -11.03 -5.41
N LEU A 3 -0.23 -11.52 -5.40
CA LEU A 3 -0.69 -12.49 -4.39
C LEU A 3 0.08 -13.81 -4.43
N HIS A 4 0.47 -14.29 -5.61
CA HIS A 4 1.34 -15.46 -5.73
C HIS A 4 2.75 -15.19 -5.19
N ALA A 5 3.27 -13.97 -5.37
CA ALA A 5 4.54 -13.59 -4.79
C ALA A 5 4.47 -13.52 -3.25
N VAL A 6 3.36 -13.05 -2.67
CA VAL A 6 3.15 -13.10 -1.20
C VAL A 6 3.15 -14.55 -0.70
N GLU A 7 2.39 -15.44 -1.34
CA GLU A 7 2.37 -16.87 -0.99
C GLU A 7 3.77 -17.49 -1.10
N TYR A 8 4.50 -17.15 -2.17
CA TYR A 8 5.86 -17.64 -2.38
C TYR A 8 6.82 -17.18 -1.27
N VAL A 9 6.77 -15.91 -0.90
CA VAL A 9 7.61 -15.34 0.18
C VAL A 9 7.33 -16.02 1.52
N ILE A 10 6.07 -16.21 1.86
CA ILE A 10 5.63 -16.83 3.11
C ILE A 10 6.02 -18.32 3.13
N SER A 11 5.68 -19.07 2.09
CA SER A 11 5.90 -20.53 2.01
C SER A 11 7.39 -20.91 1.96
N ASN A 12 8.26 -20.01 1.48
CA ASN A 12 9.70 -20.21 1.42
C ASN A 12 10.46 -19.50 2.54
N ASN A 13 9.77 -18.97 3.57
CA ASN A 13 10.35 -18.30 4.74
C ASN A 13 11.29 -17.11 4.38
N ARG A 14 10.93 -16.33 3.36
CA ARG A 14 11.74 -15.22 2.83
C ARG A 14 11.43 -13.85 3.46
N LEU A 15 10.66 -13.79 4.54
CA LEU A 15 10.26 -12.52 5.21
C LEU A 15 11.44 -11.69 5.69
N ASP A 16 12.60 -12.30 5.96
CA ASP A 16 13.82 -11.60 6.39
C ASP A 16 14.42 -10.71 5.28
N GLU A 17 14.21 -11.07 4.02
CA GLU A 17 14.63 -10.25 2.87
C GLU A 17 13.86 -8.91 2.83
N PHE A 18 12.65 -8.91 3.38
CA PHE A 18 11.80 -7.73 3.53
C PHE A 18 12.06 -6.92 4.80
N LYS A 19 13.04 -7.33 5.63
CA LYS A 19 13.34 -6.72 6.92
C LYS A 19 12.16 -6.62 7.88
N ILE A 20 11.21 -7.53 7.75
CA ILE A 20 10.05 -7.61 8.65
C ILE A 20 10.50 -8.17 10.00
N PRO A 21 10.27 -7.46 11.12
CA PRO A 21 10.73 -7.91 12.43
C PRO A 21 10.17 -9.28 12.82
N LYS A 22 11.04 -10.15 13.40
CA LYS A 22 10.66 -11.53 13.75
C LYS A 22 9.43 -11.65 14.63
N PHE A 23 9.22 -10.70 15.55
CA PHE A 23 8.09 -10.77 16.48
C PHE A 23 6.73 -10.64 15.78
N ILE A 24 6.64 -9.90 14.64
CA ILE A 24 5.38 -9.68 13.92
C ILE A 24 5.14 -10.70 12.79
N GLN A 25 6.18 -11.43 12.35
CA GLN A 25 6.08 -12.39 11.26
C GLN A 25 4.95 -13.44 11.47
N PRO A 26 4.78 -14.04 12.66
CA PRO A 26 3.66 -14.95 12.89
C PRO A 26 2.29 -14.31 12.66
N TYR A 27 2.08 -13.08 13.16
CA TYR A 27 0.84 -12.32 12.95
C TYR A 27 0.62 -12.02 11.47
N LEU A 28 1.66 -11.57 10.75
CA LEU A 28 1.59 -11.36 9.31
C LEU A 28 1.13 -12.62 8.57
N ILE A 29 1.73 -13.78 8.88
CA ILE A 29 1.39 -15.07 8.28
C ILE A 29 -0.07 -15.44 8.61
N ASP A 30 -0.52 -15.18 9.83
CA ASP A 30 -1.90 -15.45 10.24
C ASP A 30 -2.89 -14.54 9.49
N THR A 31 -2.58 -13.25 9.30
CA THR A 31 -3.42 -12.35 8.49
C THR A 31 -3.52 -12.80 7.03
N TRP A 32 -2.45 -13.39 6.47
CA TRP A 32 -2.48 -14.00 5.14
C TRP A 32 -3.35 -15.25 5.09
N LYS A 33 -3.17 -16.18 6.03
CA LYS A 33 -3.90 -17.47 6.07
C LYS A 33 -5.39 -17.32 6.32
N ASN A 34 -5.75 -16.33 7.12
CA ASN A 34 -7.14 -16.07 7.51
C ASN A 34 -7.86 -15.08 6.59
N ASP A 35 -7.29 -14.76 5.42
CA ASP A 35 -7.86 -13.81 4.46
C ASP A 35 -8.32 -12.50 5.12
N ALA A 36 -7.45 -11.93 5.97
CA ALA A 36 -7.76 -10.70 6.69
C ALA A 36 -8.23 -9.57 5.75
N PRO A 37 -9.24 -8.77 6.14
CA PRO A 37 -9.86 -7.74 5.31
C PRO A 37 -8.84 -6.79 4.68
N SER A 38 -9.03 -6.50 3.41
CA SER A 38 -8.21 -5.57 2.62
C SER A 38 -9.10 -4.78 1.67
N ILE A 39 -8.80 -3.52 1.45
CA ILE A 39 -9.64 -2.63 0.64
C ILE A 39 -9.00 -2.31 -0.70
N TYR A 40 -7.77 -1.76 -0.70
CA TYR A 40 -7.17 -1.32 -1.94
C TYR A 40 -5.64 -1.29 -1.91
N GLY A 41 -5.05 -1.04 -3.06
CA GLY A 41 -3.65 -0.74 -3.24
C GLY A 41 -3.45 0.06 -4.52
N ARG A 42 -2.31 0.72 -4.69
CA ARG A 42 -1.97 1.54 -5.84
C ARG A 42 -0.72 1.01 -6.52
N PHE A 43 -0.85 0.63 -7.79
CA PHE A 43 0.27 0.34 -8.66
C PHE A 43 0.75 1.62 -9.33
N ASP A 44 2.04 1.88 -9.30
CA ASP A 44 2.66 3.00 -9.97
C ASP A 44 3.46 2.50 -11.18
N PHE A 45 3.06 2.94 -12.38
CA PHE A 45 3.64 2.51 -13.64
C PHE A 45 4.34 3.66 -14.38
N ALA A 46 5.51 3.35 -14.94
CA ALA A 46 6.05 4.12 -16.04
C ALA A 46 5.26 3.82 -17.33
N TYR A 47 4.88 4.87 -18.05
CA TYR A 47 4.32 4.76 -19.39
C TYR A 47 5.26 5.42 -20.39
N HIS A 48 5.64 4.68 -21.44
CA HIS A 48 6.45 5.22 -22.51
C HIS A 48 6.22 4.42 -23.80
N ASN A 49 5.95 5.11 -24.91
CA ASN A 49 5.76 4.49 -26.24
C ASN A 49 4.78 3.31 -26.27
N GLY A 50 3.63 3.44 -25.61
CA GLY A 50 2.60 2.40 -25.56
C GLY A 50 2.88 1.24 -24.60
N GLN A 51 3.97 1.29 -23.84
CA GLN A 51 4.34 0.27 -22.87
C GLN A 51 4.15 0.76 -21.43
N LEU A 52 3.65 -0.12 -20.57
CA LEU A 52 3.59 0.08 -19.13
C LEU A 52 4.64 -0.77 -18.44
N LYS A 53 5.33 -0.19 -17.45
CA LYS A 53 6.32 -0.88 -16.61
C LYS A 53 6.09 -0.57 -15.15
N LEU A 54 5.95 -1.60 -14.33
CA LEU A 54 5.73 -1.48 -12.89
C LEU A 54 6.96 -0.87 -12.22
N LEU A 55 6.75 0.25 -11.53
CA LEU A 55 7.77 0.92 -10.73
C LEU A 55 7.72 0.49 -9.27
N GLU A 56 6.51 0.40 -8.69
CA GLU A 56 6.25 -0.03 -7.33
C GLU A 56 4.78 -0.37 -7.10
N PHE A 57 4.48 -1.02 -6.00
CA PHE A 57 3.13 -1.28 -5.53
C PHE A 57 2.97 -0.78 -4.09
N ASN A 58 2.19 0.28 -3.91
CA ASN A 58 1.83 0.84 -2.62
C ASN A 58 0.55 0.14 -2.13
N ALA A 59 0.70 -0.87 -1.28
CA ALA A 59 -0.42 -1.72 -0.87
C ALA A 59 -0.93 -1.47 0.55
N ASP A 60 -0.11 -0.81 1.39
CA ASP A 60 -0.45 -0.57 2.80
C ASP A 60 -1.13 0.79 3.02
N THR A 61 -0.49 1.88 2.62
CA THR A 61 -0.98 3.24 2.82
C THR A 61 -0.89 4.08 1.54
N PRO A 62 -1.51 3.66 0.41
CA PRO A 62 -1.50 4.49 -0.78
C PRO A 62 -2.41 5.71 -0.59
N THR A 63 -1.93 6.87 -1.02
CA THR A 63 -2.66 8.14 -1.08
C THR A 63 -3.18 8.42 -2.49
N SER A 64 -3.64 9.65 -2.77
CA SER A 64 -4.18 10.13 -4.05
C SER A 64 -5.53 9.53 -4.47
N LEU A 65 -6.30 8.97 -3.52
CA LEU A 65 -7.66 8.53 -3.79
C LEU A 65 -8.63 9.70 -3.93
N PHE A 66 -8.50 10.73 -3.10
CA PHE A 66 -9.34 11.93 -3.16
C PHE A 66 -9.13 12.66 -4.49
N GLU A 67 -7.89 12.78 -4.94
CA GLU A 67 -7.54 13.37 -6.23
C GLU A 67 -8.16 12.57 -7.39
N CYS A 68 -8.07 11.25 -7.33
CA CYS A 68 -8.60 10.35 -8.35
C CYS A 68 -10.13 10.30 -8.36
N GLY A 69 -10.75 10.19 -7.18
CA GLY A 69 -12.20 9.95 -7.06
C GLY A 69 -13.04 11.24 -7.10
N VAL A 70 -12.46 12.39 -6.71
CA VAL A 70 -13.19 13.64 -6.57
C VAL A 70 -12.61 14.75 -7.43
N VAL A 71 -11.31 15.08 -7.26
CA VAL A 71 -10.72 16.25 -7.91
C VAL A 71 -10.71 16.11 -9.43
N GLN A 72 -10.29 14.96 -9.95
CA GLN A 72 -10.26 14.70 -11.39
C GLN A 72 -11.67 14.71 -12.00
N TRP A 73 -12.66 14.21 -11.27
CA TRP A 73 -14.06 14.26 -11.70
C TRP A 73 -14.55 15.72 -11.83
N LEU A 74 -14.39 16.53 -10.78
CA LEU A 74 -14.79 17.93 -10.78
C LEU A 74 -14.05 18.73 -11.85
N TRP A 75 -12.75 18.44 -12.05
CA TRP A 75 -11.98 19.07 -13.12
C TRP A 75 -12.51 18.72 -14.50
N MET A 76 -12.85 17.45 -14.74
CA MET A 76 -13.44 17.01 -16.00
C MET A 76 -14.80 17.71 -16.25
N GLU A 77 -15.69 17.75 -15.27
CA GLU A 77 -16.99 18.42 -15.41
C GLU A 77 -16.83 19.93 -15.69
N TYR A 78 -15.87 20.58 -15.01
CA TYR A 78 -15.61 22.01 -15.22
C TYR A 78 -15.15 22.33 -16.64
N TYR A 79 -14.23 21.54 -17.21
CA TYR A 79 -13.65 21.82 -18.52
C TYR A 79 -14.44 21.25 -19.69
N PHE A 80 -15.08 20.11 -19.52
CA PHE A 80 -15.74 19.36 -20.62
C PHE A 80 -17.24 19.23 -20.45
N GLY A 81 -17.81 19.69 -19.34
CA GLY A 81 -19.22 19.55 -19.01
C GLY A 81 -19.65 18.09 -18.77
N THR A 82 -20.95 17.89 -18.54
CA THR A 82 -21.52 16.57 -18.19
C THR A 82 -21.61 15.58 -19.36
N GLN A 83 -21.15 15.95 -20.55
CA GLN A 83 -21.18 15.09 -21.75
C GLN A 83 -19.96 14.16 -21.86
N LYS A 84 -18.98 14.34 -20.98
CA LYS A 84 -17.79 13.49 -20.89
C LYS A 84 -17.86 12.64 -19.64
N ASP A 85 -17.15 11.56 -19.68
CA ASP A 85 -17.01 10.62 -18.56
C ASP A 85 -15.55 10.23 -18.41
N GLN A 86 -15.16 9.78 -17.23
CA GLN A 86 -13.87 9.16 -16.97
C GLN A 86 -14.04 7.66 -16.83
N PHE A 87 -13.03 6.89 -17.23
CA PHE A 87 -13.09 5.43 -17.16
C PHE A 87 -12.83 4.87 -15.76
N ASN A 88 -12.43 5.69 -14.80
CA ASN A 88 -12.19 5.23 -13.44
C ASN A 88 -13.54 5.06 -12.69
N SER A 89 -13.63 4.02 -11.88
CA SER A 89 -14.79 3.70 -11.04
C SER A 89 -14.38 3.49 -9.59
N VAL A 90 -13.33 4.20 -9.13
CA VAL A 90 -12.73 3.99 -7.80
C VAL A 90 -13.73 4.25 -6.69
N HIS A 91 -14.57 5.29 -6.82
CA HIS A 91 -15.57 5.65 -5.82
C HIS A 91 -16.60 4.54 -5.61
N GLU A 92 -17.23 4.08 -6.69
CA GLU A 92 -18.21 3.02 -6.64
C GLU A 92 -17.61 1.70 -6.13
N LYS A 93 -16.38 1.40 -6.56
CA LYS A 93 -15.67 0.19 -6.14
C LYS A 93 -15.28 0.21 -4.67
N LEU A 94 -14.91 1.36 -4.11
CA LEU A 94 -14.67 1.48 -2.67
C LEU A 94 -15.95 1.22 -1.86
N ILE A 95 -17.08 1.82 -2.27
CA ILE A 95 -18.38 1.57 -1.61
C ILE A 95 -18.78 0.10 -1.73
N GLU A 96 -18.63 -0.51 -2.92
CA GLU A 96 -18.91 -1.93 -3.14
C GLU A 96 -18.02 -2.82 -2.25
N THR A 97 -16.73 -2.51 -2.16
CA THR A 97 -15.77 -3.24 -1.33
C THR A 97 -16.14 -3.17 0.16
N TRP A 98 -16.50 -2.00 0.68
CA TRP A 98 -16.97 -1.87 2.06
C TRP A 98 -18.25 -2.67 2.31
N LYS A 99 -19.21 -2.69 1.38
CA LYS A 99 -20.41 -3.54 1.48
C LYS A 99 -20.07 -5.03 1.55
N MET A 100 -19.10 -5.48 0.72
CA MET A 100 -18.63 -6.87 0.72
C MET A 100 -17.86 -7.22 1.99
N LEU A 101 -17.13 -6.27 2.59
CA LEU A 101 -16.40 -6.51 3.84
C LEU A 101 -17.30 -6.56 5.08
N LYS A 102 -18.48 -5.92 5.03
CA LYS A 102 -19.38 -5.82 6.19
C LYS A 102 -19.61 -7.16 6.95
N PRO A 103 -19.82 -8.32 6.29
CA PRO A 103 -20.00 -9.59 7.00
C PRO A 103 -18.75 -10.12 7.72
N TYR A 104 -17.57 -9.57 7.42
CA TYR A 104 -16.28 -9.99 8.00
C TYR A 104 -15.78 -9.04 9.09
N LEU A 105 -16.50 -7.95 9.34
CA LEU A 105 -16.22 -7.03 10.43
C LEU A 105 -16.66 -7.67 11.76
N LYS A 106 -15.90 -7.39 12.81
CA LYS A 106 -16.10 -7.97 14.16
C LYS A 106 -17.03 -7.15 15.03
N GLY A 107 -17.05 -5.82 14.80
CA GLY A 107 -17.87 -4.87 15.55
C GLY A 107 -18.88 -4.13 14.68
N GLU A 108 -19.68 -3.30 15.33
CA GLU A 108 -20.65 -2.43 14.66
C GLU A 108 -19.99 -1.15 14.12
N VAL A 109 -18.90 -0.70 14.76
CA VAL A 109 -18.17 0.52 14.44
C VAL A 109 -16.82 0.19 13.83
N VAL A 110 -16.51 0.80 12.69
CA VAL A 110 -15.18 0.78 12.09
C VAL A 110 -14.46 2.08 12.45
N HIS A 111 -13.32 1.96 13.11
CA HIS A 111 -12.46 3.10 13.40
C HIS A 111 -11.61 3.45 12.17
N PHE A 112 -11.32 4.74 12.01
CA PHE A 112 -10.46 5.25 10.93
C PHE A 112 -9.36 6.09 11.56
N THR A 113 -8.10 5.82 11.19
CA THR A 113 -6.96 6.48 11.83
C THR A 113 -5.88 6.91 10.86
N CYS A 114 -5.27 8.06 11.12
CA CYS A 114 -4.06 8.58 10.48
C CYS A 114 -3.25 9.40 11.50
N VAL A 115 -2.12 9.95 11.06
CA VAL A 115 -1.39 10.95 11.84
C VAL A 115 -2.15 12.28 11.85
N ARG A 116 -2.07 12.99 12.97
CA ARG A 116 -2.78 14.28 13.18
C ARG A 116 -2.24 15.40 12.29
N GLU A 117 -0.94 15.41 12.06
CA GLU A 117 -0.23 16.50 11.41
C GLU A 117 -0.30 16.47 9.88
N SER A 118 -0.78 15.38 9.26
CA SER A 118 -0.88 15.23 7.82
C SER A 118 -2.28 15.55 7.31
N LEU A 119 -2.45 16.73 6.71
CA LEU A 119 -3.72 17.10 6.07
C LEU A 119 -4.02 16.22 4.84
N GLU A 120 -2.99 15.79 4.12
CA GLU A 120 -3.13 14.87 2.99
C GLU A 120 -3.71 13.53 3.44
N ASP A 121 -3.11 12.94 4.48
CA ASP A 121 -3.60 11.66 5.03
C ASP A 121 -5.02 11.79 5.56
N LEU A 122 -5.32 12.86 6.31
CA LEU A 122 -6.67 13.10 6.82
C LEU A 122 -7.69 13.23 5.68
N THR A 123 -7.37 13.96 4.61
CA THR A 123 -8.26 14.12 3.47
C THR A 123 -8.54 12.79 2.76
N ASN A 124 -7.50 12.00 2.52
CA ASN A 124 -7.64 10.67 1.93
C ASN A 124 -8.41 9.72 2.87
N LEU A 125 -8.14 9.76 4.17
CA LEU A 125 -8.84 8.96 5.18
C LEU A 125 -10.32 9.29 5.24
N GLU A 126 -10.68 10.57 5.30
CA GLU A 126 -12.09 11.02 5.34
C GLU A 126 -12.84 10.65 4.06
N TYR A 127 -12.19 10.67 2.91
CA TYR A 127 -12.78 10.18 1.66
C TYR A 127 -13.09 8.68 1.72
N ILE A 128 -12.16 7.86 2.20
CA ILE A 128 -12.40 6.41 2.36
C ILE A 128 -13.49 6.15 3.40
N ARG A 129 -13.49 6.93 4.50
CA ARG A 129 -14.51 6.87 5.54
C ARG A 129 -15.89 7.24 5.00
N ASP A 130 -15.99 8.26 4.17
CA ASP A 130 -17.25 8.63 3.51
C ASP A 130 -17.77 7.48 2.63
N CYS A 131 -16.90 6.80 1.87
CA CYS A 131 -17.28 5.60 1.13
C CYS A 131 -17.81 4.47 2.04
N ALA A 132 -17.24 4.30 3.25
CA ALA A 132 -17.72 3.34 4.24
C ALA A 132 -19.10 3.73 4.80
N ILE A 133 -19.32 5.02 5.06
CA ILE A 133 -20.64 5.56 5.48
C ILE A 133 -21.67 5.33 4.39
N GLN A 134 -21.35 5.60 3.13
CA GLN A 134 -22.23 5.33 1.98
C GLN A 134 -22.52 3.83 1.79
N ALA A 135 -21.61 2.97 2.24
CA ALA A 135 -21.81 1.52 2.29
C ALA A 135 -22.72 1.08 3.46
N GLY A 136 -23.14 1.99 4.34
CA GLY A 136 -24.00 1.74 5.48
C GLY A 136 -23.26 1.21 6.72
N LEU A 137 -21.99 1.58 6.90
CA LEU A 137 -21.20 1.28 8.10
C LEU A 137 -21.30 2.46 9.10
N GLN A 138 -21.24 2.13 10.38
CA GLN A 138 -20.98 3.11 11.43
C GLN A 138 -19.47 3.32 11.53
N THR A 139 -19.03 4.57 11.59
CA THR A 139 -17.62 4.90 11.58
C THR A 139 -17.24 5.89 12.67
N LYS A 140 -16.01 5.80 13.19
CA LYS A 140 -15.44 6.73 14.16
C LYS A 140 -14.03 7.13 13.72
N LEU A 141 -13.74 8.43 13.70
CA LEU A 141 -12.40 8.95 13.48
C LEU A 141 -11.64 8.97 14.81
N ILE A 142 -10.41 8.52 14.83
CA ILE A 142 -9.47 8.61 15.94
C ILE A 142 -8.07 8.80 15.37
N TYR A 143 -7.24 9.63 15.97
CA TYR A 143 -5.84 9.74 15.54
C TYR A 143 -5.00 8.60 16.10
N ILE A 144 -3.90 8.27 15.41
CA ILE A 144 -3.08 7.10 15.78
C ILE A 144 -2.50 7.22 17.20
N ASP A 145 -2.19 8.43 17.65
CA ASP A 145 -1.67 8.74 18.99
C ASP A 145 -2.74 8.72 20.09
N GLU A 146 -4.02 8.60 19.74
CA GLU A 146 -5.15 8.50 20.66
C GLU A 146 -5.59 7.06 20.91
N ILE A 147 -5.03 6.09 20.19
CA ILE A 147 -5.35 4.67 20.39
C ILE A 147 -4.73 4.20 21.71
N GLY A 148 -5.58 3.77 22.63
CA GLY A 148 -5.19 3.26 23.95
C GLY A 148 -5.00 1.74 23.98
N TRP A 149 -4.41 1.27 25.08
CA TRP A 149 -4.30 -0.14 25.43
C TRP A 149 -4.67 -0.36 26.90
N ASN A 150 -5.71 -1.14 27.18
CA ASN A 150 -6.21 -1.37 28.54
C ASN A 150 -5.66 -2.68 29.17
N ASN A 151 -4.58 -3.25 28.65
CA ASN A 151 -3.96 -4.53 29.00
C ASN A 151 -4.69 -5.78 28.49
N ILE A 152 -5.78 -5.63 27.74
CA ILE A 152 -6.58 -6.73 27.19
C ILE A 152 -6.78 -6.53 25.68
N HIS A 153 -7.16 -5.30 25.28
CA HIS A 153 -7.41 -4.92 23.89
C HIS A 153 -7.14 -3.44 23.63
N PHE A 154 -7.10 -3.08 22.35
CA PHE A 154 -7.03 -1.68 21.92
C PHE A 154 -8.37 -0.99 22.19
N VAL A 155 -8.28 0.26 22.63
CA VAL A 155 -9.45 1.09 22.99
C VAL A 155 -9.35 2.48 22.36
N ASP A 156 -10.50 3.09 22.18
CA ASP A 156 -10.61 4.49 21.76
C ASP A 156 -10.63 5.45 22.99
N LEU A 157 -10.92 6.74 22.74
CA LEU A 157 -10.92 7.78 23.78
C LEU A 157 -12.06 7.61 24.81
N GLU A 158 -13.11 6.87 24.49
CA GLU A 158 -14.22 6.53 25.39
C GLU A 158 -14.01 5.18 26.09
N GLU A 159 -12.81 4.59 25.97
CA GLU A 159 -12.45 3.26 26.47
C GLU A 159 -13.25 2.11 25.81
N GLU A 160 -13.92 2.38 24.67
CA GLU A 160 -14.61 1.35 23.90
C GLU A 160 -13.62 0.52 23.07
N PRO A 161 -13.85 -0.80 22.95
CA PRO A 161 -12.96 -1.69 22.20
C PRO A 161 -12.86 -1.34 20.70
N ILE A 162 -11.65 -1.32 20.18
CA ILE A 162 -11.38 -1.22 18.75
C ILE A 162 -11.30 -2.64 18.17
N THR A 163 -12.32 -3.05 17.42
CA THR A 163 -12.39 -4.37 16.80
C THR A 163 -12.06 -4.37 15.32
N ASP A 164 -12.33 -3.25 14.65
CA ASP A 164 -12.10 -3.04 13.24
C ASP A 164 -11.57 -1.62 13.03
N ILE A 165 -10.41 -1.50 12.40
CA ILE A 165 -9.76 -0.20 12.20
C ILE A 165 -9.11 -0.13 10.83
N PHE A 166 -9.52 0.89 10.06
CA PHE A 166 -8.79 1.28 8.85
C PHE A 166 -7.69 2.28 9.23
N LYS A 167 -6.45 1.94 8.93
CA LYS A 167 -5.30 2.78 9.25
C LYS A 167 -4.64 3.35 7.99
N LEU A 168 -4.49 4.65 7.92
CA LEU A 168 -3.57 5.30 6.99
C LEU A 168 -2.28 5.64 7.76
N TYR A 169 -1.65 4.59 8.30
CA TYR A 169 -0.43 4.62 9.09
C TYR A 169 0.44 3.41 8.73
N PRO A 170 1.69 3.60 8.27
CA PRO A 170 2.49 2.51 7.72
C PRO A 170 2.82 1.41 8.72
N TRP A 171 2.70 0.15 8.29
CA TRP A 171 3.11 -0.98 9.11
C TRP A 171 4.58 -0.92 9.52
N GLU A 172 5.48 -0.44 8.64
CA GLU A 172 6.91 -0.30 8.95
C GLU A 172 7.19 0.73 10.05
N TRP A 173 6.30 1.69 10.28
CA TRP A 173 6.38 2.58 11.44
C TRP A 173 5.76 1.93 12.66
N MET A 174 4.56 1.38 12.50
CA MET A 174 3.79 0.75 13.57
C MET A 174 4.57 -0.36 14.29
N VAL A 175 5.31 -1.20 13.57
CA VAL A 175 6.09 -2.30 14.17
C VAL A 175 7.32 -1.81 14.96
N ASN A 176 7.70 -0.57 14.84
CA ASN A 176 8.79 0.05 15.60
C ASN A 176 8.31 0.78 16.85
N GLU A 177 7.00 0.83 17.10
CA GLU A 177 6.41 1.45 18.28
C GLU A 177 6.24 0.45 19.43
N LEU A 178 6.19 0.98 20.66
CA LEU A 178 6.02 0.14 21.86
C LEU A 178 4.70 -0.65 21.84
N PHE A 179 3.63 -0.06 21.31
CA PHE A 179 2.32 -0.70 21.22
C PHE A 179 2.23 -1.86 20.23
N ALA A 180 3.19 -1.99 19.31
CA ALA A 180 3.22 -3.08 18.34
C ALA A 180 3.21 -4.48 18.98
N TYR A 181 3.83 -4.61 20.16
CA TYR A 181 3.84 -5.88 20.88
C TYR A 181 2.45 -6.30 21.38
N ASN A 182 1.52 -5.36 21.53
CA ASN A 182 0.16 -5.62 21.98
C ASN A 182 -0.71 -6.23 20.88
N ILE A 183 -0.35 -6.06 19.60
CA ILE A 183 -1.12 -6.60 18.45
C ILE A 183 -1.37 -8.10 18.60
N LYS A 184 -0.39 -8.85 19.12
CA LYS A 184 -0.51 -10.30 19.33
C LYS A 184 -1.28 -10.67 20.59
N ASN A 185 -1.41 -9.74 21.54
CA ASN A 185 -2.01 -9.95 22.84
C ASN A 185 -3.44 -9.42 22.89
N ASP A 186 -3.90 -8.81 21.80
CA ASP A 186 -5.26 -8.29 21.68
C ASP A 186 -6.27 -9.44 21.64
N GLU A 187 -7.07 -9.58 22.71
CA GLU A 187 -8.06 -10.64 22.85
C GLU A 187 -9.17 -10.55 21.79
N PHE A 188 -9.47 -9.35 21.27
CA PHE A 188 -10.40 -9.18 20.16
C PHE A 188 -9.75 -9.45 18.81
N ASN A 189 -8.40 -9.53 18.76
CA ASN A 189 -7.65 -9.72 17.55
C ASN A 189 -8.11 -8.76 16.45
N ALA A 190 -8.12 -7.45 16.75
CA ALA A 190 -8.67 -6.40 15.90
C ALA A 190 -8.28 -6.58 14.43
N ASN A 191 -9.22 -6.32 13.52
CA ASN A 191 -8.96 -6.25 12.09
C ASN A 191 -8.26 -4.93 11.76
N TRP A 192 -6.95 -4.97 11.60
CA TRP A 192 -6.17 -3.86 11.08
C TRP A 192 -6.22 -3.86 9.55
N ILE A 193 -6.86 -2.89 8.95
CA ILE A 193 -7.03 -2.70 7.52
C ILE A 193 -6.16 -1.50 7.08
N GLU A 194 -5.22 -1.63 6.22
CA GLU A 194 -4.81 -2.81 5.45
C GLU A 194 -4.07 -3.83 6.33
N PRO A 195 -4.20 -5.12 6.05
CA PRO A 195 -3.66 -6.17 6.92
C PRO A 195 -2.13 -6.30 6.83
N ALA A 196 -1.53 -6.89 7.87
CA ALA A 196 -0.08 -6.99 8.00
C ALA A 196 0.62 -7.73 6.84
N TRP A 197 -0.03 -8.68 6.17
CA TRP A 197 0.57 -9.35 5.01
C TRP A 197 0.89 -8.39 3.85
N LYS A 198 0.26 -7.22 3.80
CA LYS A 198 0.55 -6.19 2.80
C LYS A 198 1.89 -5.48 3.01
N MET A 199 2.55 -5.66 4.16
CA MET A 199 3.95 -5.28 4.35
C MET A 199 4.85 -5.87 3.25
N ILE A 200 4.53 -7.06 2.76
CA ILE A 200 5.29 -7.70 1.67
C ILE A 200 5.10 -6.92 0.36
N LEU A 201 3.88 -6.51 0.06
CA LEU A 201 3.57 -5.82 -1.21
C LEU A 201 4.01 -4.36 -1.23
N SER A 202 3.97 -3.67 -0.08
CA SER A 202 4.41 -2.27 0.03
C SER A 202 5.92 -2.11 0.06
N ASN A 203 6.65 -3.19 0.34
CA ASN A 203 8.10 -3.20 0.35
C ASN A 203 8.65 -3.40 -1.07
N LYS A 204 9.62 -2.60 -1.47
CA LYS A 204 10.23 -2.69 -2.80
C LYS A 204 10.95 -4.02 -3.04
N ALA A 205 11.25 -4.79 -1.98
CA ALA A 205 11.73 -6.17 -2.07
C ALA A 205 10.82 -7.10 -2.89
N ILE A 206 9.53 -6.76 -3.05
CA ILE A 206 8.61 -7.51 -3.90
C ILE A 206 9.02 -7.50 -5.39
N LEU A 207 9.71 -6.46 -5.84
CA LEU A 207 10.08 -6.30 -7.25
C LEU A 207 11.10 -7.34 -7.72
N PRO A 208 12.21 -7.63 -7.00
CA PRO A 208 13.08 -8.77 -7.29
C PRO A 208 12.36 -10.12 -7.23
N ILE A 209 11.44 -10.32 -6.28
CA ILE A 209 10.65 -11.55 -6.18
C ILE A 209 9.74 -11.72 -7.41
N LEU A 210 9.08 -10.64 -7.85
CA LEU A 210 8.25 -10.69 -9.05
C LEU A 210 9.10 -11.00 -10.29
N TRP A 211 10.31 -10.41 -10.41
CA TRP A 211 11.22 -10.69 -11.52
C TRP A 211 11.73 -12.14 -11.48
N GLU A 212 12.05 -12.67 -10.32
CA GLU A 212 12.45 -14.08 -10.13
C GLU A 212 11.35 -15.05 -10.57
N LEU A 213 10.10 -14.77 -10.19
CA LEU A 213 8.94 -15.63 -10.49
C LEU A 213 8.43 -15.50 -11.93
N TYR A 214 8.56 -14.31 -12.51
CA TYR A 214 7.99 -13.99 -13.81
C TYR A 214 9.01 -13.22 -14.69
N PRO A 215 10.17 -13.82 -14.98
CA PRO A 215 11.20 -13.16 -15.79
C PRO A 215 10.63 -12.81 -17.17
N ASN A 216 11.01 -11.64 -17.67
CA ASN A 216 10.58 -11.12 -18.99
C ASN A 216 9.07 -10.83 -19.10
N HIS A 217 8.32 -10.78 -18.00
CA HIS A 217 6.91 -10.37 -18.08
C HIS A 217 6.79 -8.93 -18.59
N PRO A 218 5.88 -8.62 -19.54
CA PRO A 218 5.85 -7.33 -20.24
C PRO A 218 5.63 -6.12 -19.32
N LEU A 219 4.96 -6.29 -18.17
CA LEU A 219 4.76 -5.22 -17.20
C LEU A 219 5.90 -5.08 -16.18
N LEU A 220 6.82 -6.04 -16.08
CA LEU A 220 7.89 -6.00 -15.09
C LEU A 220 9.16 -5.37 -15.66
N LEU A 221 9.95 -4.83 -14.77
CA LEU A 221 11.34 -4.43 -14.98
C LEU A 221 12.25 -5.44 -14.29
N GLU A 222 13.39 -5.72 -14.90
CA GLU A 222 14.45 -6.48 -14.28
C GLU A 222 14.82 -5.87 -12.93
N ALA A 223 14.89 -6.69 -11.85
CA ALA A 223 15.15 -6.20 -10.50
C ALA A 223 15.89 -7.24 -9.66
N TYR A 224 16.83 -6.77 -8.80
CA TYR A 224 17.70 -7.60 -7.96
C TYR A 224 17.90 -6.99 -6.57
N PHE A 225 18.26 -7.82 -5.59
CA PHE A 225 18.51 -7.40 -4.20
C PHE A 225 19.89 -6.81 -3.97
N GLU A 226 20.94 -7.49 -4.39
CA GLU A 226 22.30 -7.20 -3.89
C GLU A 226 23.11 -6.28 -4.82
N SER A 227 22.82 -6.30 -6.09
CA SER A 227 23.55 -5.56 -7.12
C SER A 227 22.72 -5.30 -8.36
N ALA A 228 23.22 -4.45 -9.25
CA ALA A 228 22.60 -4.18 -10.52
C ALA A 228 22.73 -5.33 -11.54
N ASN A 229 23.40 -6.43 -11.20
CA ASN A 229 23.55 -7.63 -12.03
C ASN A 229 23.97 -7.35 -13.49
N GLY A 230 24.87 -6.38 -13.69
CA GLY A 230 25.37 -5.98 -15.00
C GLY A 230 24.52 -4.95 -15.74
N MET A 231 23.40 -4.48 -15.20
CA MET A 231 22.64 -3.37 -15.79
C MET A 231 23.48 -2.09 -15.81
N GLU A 232 23.54 -1.42 -16.95
CA GLU A 232 24.19 -0.10 -17.08
C GLU A 232 23.23 1.05 -16.75
N ASN A 233 21.92 0.82 -16.90
CA ASN A 233 20.86 1.80 -16.62
C ASN A 233 19.89 1.20 -15.60
N TYR A 234 19.92 1.73 -14.39
CA TYR A 234 19.09 1.22 -13.30
C TYR A 234 18.78 2.31 -12.26
N VAL A 235 17.83 2.01 -11.40
CA VAL A 235 17.47 2.81 -10.24
C VAL A 235 17.72 1.96 -8.99
N LYS A 236 18.55 2.48 -8.09
CA LYS A 236 18.77 1.92 -6.77
C LYS A 236 17.78 2.56 -5.80
N LYS A 237 16.97 1.73 -5.14
CA LYS A 237 15.87 2.17 -4.28
C LYS A 237 16.00 1.54 -2.90
N PRO A 238 15.87 2.29 -1.80
CA PRO A 238 15.70 1.70 -0.46
C PRO A 238 14.46 0.81 -0.40
N LEU A 239 14.47 -0.22 0.44
CA LEU A 239 13.37 -1.18 0.56
C LEU A 239 12.04 -0.52 0.98
N LEU A 240 12.10 0.47 1.89
CA LEU A 240 10.92 1.10 2.52
C LEU A 240 10.72 2.58 2.12
N SER A 241 11.50 3.11 1.18
CA SER A 241 11.43 4.54 0.83
C SER A 241 10.06 4.95 0.30
N ARG A 242 9.67 6.18 0.64
CA ARG A 242 8.44 6.86 0.22
C ARG A 242 8.79 8.11 -0.57
N GLU A 243 7.91 8.56 -1.45
CA GLU A 243 8.03 9.82 -2.21
C GLU A 243 9.38 9.98 -2.94
N GLY A 244 9.97 8.87 -3.36
CA GLY A 244 11.26 8.90 -4.05
C GLY A 244 12.46 9.26 -3.15
N ALA A 245 12.34 9.14 -1.82
CA ALA A 245 13.42 9.45 -0.89
C ALA A 245 14.60 8.49 -1.03
N ASN A 246 15.83 9.04 -1.02
CA ASN A 246 17.11 8.33 -1.11
C ASN A 246 17.24 7.36 -2.30
N ILE A 247 16.72 7.77 -3.46
CA ILE A 247 16.84 7.03 -4.72
C ILE A 247 18.08 7.49 -5.49
N GLU A 248 18.79 6.56 -6.12
CA GLU A 248 19.90 6.83 -7.03
C GLU A 248 19.55 6.32 -8.43
N VAL A 249 19.58 7.21 -9.42
CA VAL A 249 19.42 6.87 -10.84
C VAL A 249 20.79 6.76 -11.48
N ILE A 250 21.09 5.60 -12.06
CA ILE A 250 22.33 5.35 -12.78
C ILE A 250 22.04 5.21 -14.27
N LYS A 251 22.78 5.94 -15.10
CA LYS A 251 22.75 5.84 -16.57
C LYS A 251 24.16 5.68 -17.11
N GLU A 252 24.32 4.74 -18.05
CA GLU A 252 25.62 4.41 -18.65
C GLU A 252 26.71 4.13 -17.58
N GLY A 253 26.29 3.44 -16.50
CA GLY A 253 27.15 3.11 -15.35
C GLY A 253 27.57 4.30 -14.48
N LYS A 254 26.99 5.50 -14.66
CA LYS A 254 27.30 6.71 -13.90
C LYS A 254 26.09 7.21 -13.15
N LEU A 255 26.33 7.80 -11.96
CA LEU A 255 25.29 8.47 -11.19
C LEU A 255 24.76 9.67 -12.02
N PHE A 256 23.48 9.60 -12.37
CA PHE A 256 22.77 10.64 -13.12
C PHE A 256 22.00 11.57 -12.19
N GLU A 257 21.30 11.01 -11.21
CA GLU A 257 20.46 11.74 -10.26
C GLU A 257 20.44 11.03 -8.90
N LYS A 258 20.30 11.81 -7.84
CA LYS A 258 20.15 11.28 -6.48
C LYS A 258 19.21 12.18 -5.69
N THR A 259 18.24 11.61 -5.01
CA THR A 259 17.39 12.28 -4.04
C THR A 259 17.95 12.11 -2.63
N SER A 260 17.65 13.07 -1.74
CA SER A 260 17.95 12.95 -0.31
C SER A 260 16.86 12.13 0.41
N GLY A 261 17.16 11.61 1.60
CA GLY A 261 16.20 10.91 2.46
C GLY A 261 16.88 10.09 3.54
N GLU A 262 16.12 9.68 4.53
CA GLU A 262 16.59 8.94 5.72
C GLU A 262 16.52 7.42 5.57
N TYR A 263 15.94 6.92 4.46
CA TYR A 263 15.82 5.48 4.19
C TYR A 263 17.12 4.87 3.68
N GLY A 264 17.29 3.55 3.86
CA GLY A 264 18.37 2.78 3.26
C GLY A 264 19.20 1.96 4.26
N GLU A 265 19.03 2.13 5.58
CA GLU A 265 19.64 1.25 6.58
C GLU A 265 19.12 -0.19 6.46
N GLU A 266 17.89 -0.35 6.01
CA GLU A 266 17.23 -1.63 5.74
C GLU A 266 17.76 -2.35 4.49
N GLY A 267 18.47 -1.65 3.61
CA GLY A 267 19.01 -2.17 2.36
C GLY A 267 18.32 -1.60 1.13
N PHE A 268 18.72 -2.10 -0.04
CA PHE A 268 18.31 -1.57 -1.33
C PHE A 268 17.92 -2.68 -2.30
N ILE A 269 17.14 -2.31 -3.32
CA ILE A 269 16.98 -3.06 -4.56
C ILE A 269 17.57 -2.27 -5.73
N TYR A 270 17.83 -2.98 -6.82
CA TYR A 270 18.31 -2.44 -8.10
C TYR A 270 17.31 -2.83 -9.17
N GLN A 271 16.60 -1.85 -9.74
CA GLN A 271 15.59 -2.06 -10.76
C GLN A 271 16.01 -1.41 -12.06
N ALA A 272 15.85 -2.09 -13.19
CA ALA A 272 16.14 -1.54 -14.51
C ALA A 272 15.45 -0.17 -14.69
N PHE A 273 16.18 0.78 -15.30
CA PHE A 273 15.64 2.11 -15.57
C PHE A 273 14.52 2.04 -16.61
N ALA A 274 13.40 2.71 -16.34
CA ALA A 274 12.31 2.90 -17.28
C ALA A 274 12.18 4.38 -17.65
N ASN A 275 12.03 4.64 -18.95
CA ASN A 275 11.69 5.99 -19.39
C ASN A 275 10.24 6.32 -19.00
N LEU A 276 10.02 7.56 -18.55
CA LEU A 276 8.71 8.11 -18.34
C LEU A 276 8.25 8.91 -19.56
N HIS A 277 6.96 8.94 -19.80
CA HIS A 277 6.40 9.87 -20.77
C HIS A 277 6.63 11.30 -20.30
N GLN A 278 7.25 12.09 -21.14
CA GLN A 278 7.53 13.49 -20.86
C GLN A 278 6.59 14.38 -21.67
N GLU A 279 5.94 15.31 -21.01
CA GLU A 279 5.14 16.34 -21.63
C GLU A 279 5.66 17.71 -21.14
N GLU A 280 6.20 18.49 -22.04
CA GLU A 280 6.95 19.73 -21.74
C GLU A 280 8.05 19.51 -20.68
N THR A 281 7.83 19.95 -19.45
CA THR A 281 8.77 19.83 -18.32
C THR A 281 8.35 18.77 -17.29
N ALA A 282 7.18 18.13 -17.47
CA ALA A 282 6.62 17.15 -16.53
C ALA A 282 6.84 15.73 -17.01
N TYR A 283 7.03 14.81 -16.05
CA TYR A 283 7.10 13.37 -16.28
C TYR A 283 5.88 12.69 -15.67
N ALA A 284 5.18 11.90 -16.48
CA ALA A 284 3.97 11.23 -16.05
C ALA A 284 4.22 9.83 -15.47
N ILE A 285 3.70 9.60 -14.28
CA ILE A 285 3.52 8.26 -13.69
C ILE A 285 2.03 7.94 -13.75
N ILE A 286 1.70 6.74 -14.19
CA ILE A 286 0.31 6.26 -14.18
C ILE A 286 0.08 5.50 -12.88
N ALA A 287 -0.66 6.13 -11.97
CA ALA A 287 -1.12 5.52 -10.73
C ALA A 287 -2.45 4.81 -10.96
N VAL A 288 -2.51 3.51 -10.62
CA VAL A 288 -3.71 2.69 -10.78
C VAL A 288 -4.15 2.18 -9.43
N SER A 289 -5.18 2.80 -8.85
CA SER A 289 -5.81 2.31 -7.64
C SER A 289 -6.67 1.08 -7.96
N TYR A 290 -6.47 0.01 -7.23
CA TYR A 290 -7.13 -1.26 -7.42
C TYR A 290 -7.76 -1.73 -6.11
N THR A 291 -9.08 -1.89 -6.10
CA THR A 291 -9.80 -2.49 -4.98
C THR A 291 -9.83 -4.00 -5.14
N HIS A 292 -9.36 -4.73 -4.13
CA HIS A 292 -9.28 -6.18 -4.19
C HIS A 292 -9.62 -6.80 -2.84
N LEU A 293 -10.68 -7.59 -2.83
CA LEU A 293 -10.87 -8.61 -1.82
C LEU A 293 -10.06 -9.83 -2.25
N ARG A 294 -9.22 -10.34 -1.36
CA ARG A 294 -8.64 -11.66 -1.54
C ARG A 294 -9.77 -12.67 -1.47
N ALA A 295 -10.31 -13.05 -2.63
CA ALA A 295 -11.35 -14.06 -2.69
C ALA A 295 -10.71 -15.44 -2.88
N HIS A 296 -11.04 -16.38 -2.03
CA HIS A 296 -10.83 -17.82 -2.25
C HIS A 296 -11.48 -18.31 -3.57
N GLU A 297 -12.30 -17.51 -4.21
CA GLU A 297 -13.10 -17.90 -5.38
C GLU A 297 -12.31 -17.96 -6.70
N THR A 298 -11.10 -17.42 -6.79
CA THR A 298 -10.33 -17.42 -8.05
C THR A 298 -9.31 -18.54 -8.19
N LEU A 299 -9.19 -19.43 -7.18
CA LEU A 299 -8.26 -20.57 -7.20
C LEU A 299 -8.97 -21.94 -7.06
N ARG A 300 -10.27 -22.02 -7.39
CA ARG A 300 -10.99 -23.30 -7.55
C ARG A 300 -11.31 -23.61 -8.99
#